data_cb0aad596198702e4180e6cfb9140558
#
_entry.id   cb0aad596198702e4180e6cfb9140558
#
_cell.length_a   1.000
_cell.length_b   1.000
_cell.length_c   1.000
_cell.angle_alpha   90.00
_cell.angle_beta   90.00
_cell.angle_gamma   90.00
#
_symmetry.space_group_name_H-M   'P 1'
#
loop_
_entity.id
_entity.type
_entity.pdbx_description
1 polymer ?
#
loop_
_entity_poly.entity_id
_entity_poly.type
_entity_poly.pdbx_seq_one_letter_code
_entity_poly.pdbx_strand_id
1 'polypeptide(L)'
;MKDKDLKNLYQQIILDHNRHPRHCEITPDANLQQRGVNPSCGDDYILYIKTKKDTIEKISFTGTGCALSKASASILTDVLEGKSVVTGKKQAETFISYFTTNKKSGLDKNLAVFEGVKKYPARVKCATLIWHTFLEATKKVY
;
A
#
# COMPACT_ATOMS: atom_id res chain seq x y z
N MET A 1 -6.04 -23.17 11.18
CA MET A 1 -4.64 -22.72 11.25
C MET A 1 -4.38 -22.11 12.61
N LYS A 2 -3.30 -22.49 13.26
CA LYS A 2 -2.93 -21.92 14.56
C LYS A 2 -2.43 -20.48 14.37
N ASP A 3 -2.65 -19.62 15.37
CA ASP A 3 -2.22 -18.22 15.33
C ASP A 3 -0.74 -18.05 14.98
N LYS A 4 0.10 -18.94 15.54
CA LYS A 4 1.54 -18.93 15.27
C LYS A 4 1.85 -19.18 13.79
N ASP A 5 1.15 -20.12 13.17
CA ASP A 5 1.33 -20.46 11.76
C ASP A 5 0.88 -19.31 10.86
N LEU A 6 -0.21 -18.64 11.23
CA LEU A 6 -0.73 -17.50 10.50
C LEU A 6 0.25 -16.32 10.57
N LYS A 7 0.82 -16.04 11.73
CA LYS A 7 1.83 -14.98 11.89
C LYS A 7 3.06 -15.25 11.03
N ASN A 8 3.52 -16.49 11.01
CA ASN A 8 4.66 -16.90 10.19
C ASN A 8 4.36 -16.71 8.70
N LEU A 9 3.17 -17.08 8.27
CA LEU A 9 2.74 -16.90 6.88
C LEU A 9 2.72 -15.42 6.51
N TYR A 10 2.16 -14.57 7.37
CA TYR A 10 2.10 -13.12 7.13
C TYR A 10 3.50 -12.52 7.02
N GLN A 11 4.43 -12.91 7.90
CA GLN A 11 5.82 -12.46 7.82
C GLN A 11 6.48 -12.89 6.50
N GLN A 12 6.23 -14.12 6.06
CA GLN A 12 6.76 -14.63 4.79
C GLN A 12 6.25 -13.81 3.61
N ILE A 13 4.97 -13.47 3.61
CA ILE A 13 4.37 -12.66 2.54
C ILE A 13 5.00 -11.26 2.50
N ILE A 14 5.17 -10.62 3.67
CA ILE A 14 5.81 -9.31 3.77
C ILE A 14 7.25 -9.38 3.26
N LEU A 15 8.01 -10.39 3.67
CA LEU A 15 9.39 -10.56 3.24
C LEU A 15 9.48 -10.80 1.73
N ASP A 16 8.57 -11.58 1.18
CA ASP A 16 8.53 -11.85 -0.26
C ASP A 16 8.31 -10.55 -1.05
N HIS A 17 7.32 -9.75 -0.65
CA HIS A 17 7.06 -8.46 -1.29
C HIS A 17 8.21 -7.47 -1.13
N ASN A 18 8.95 -7.56 -0.02
CA ASN A 18 10.12 -6.73 0.19
C ASN A 18 11.30 -7.13 -0.72
N ARG A 19 11.51 -8.45 -0.87
CA ARG A 19 12.61 -8.98 -1.69
C ARG A 19 12.31 -8.92 -3.19
N HIS A 20 11.06 -9.13 -3.56
CA HIS A 20 10.58 -9.19 -4.94
C HIS A 20 9.38 -8.27 -5.10
N PRO A 21 9.57 -6.95 -4.96
CA PRO A 21 8.44 -6.03 -5.04
C PRO A 21 7.80 -6.03 -6.43
N ARG A 22 6.49 -6.02 -6.46
CA ARG A 22 5.71 -5.97 -7.70
C ARG A 22 5.63 -4.52 -8.16
N HIS A 23 5.70 -4.31 -9.47
CA HIS A 23 5.55 -2.99 -10.09
C HIS A 23 6.49 -1.92 -9.51
N CYS A 24 7.71 -2.33 -9.14
CA CYS A 24 8.73 -1.41 -8.63
C CYS A 24 9.51 -0.83 -9.81
N GLU A 25 8.88 0.12 -10.50
CA GLU A 25 9.41 0.74 -11.72
C GLU A 25 8.74 2.07 -11.99
N ILE A 26 9.34 2.88 -12.86
CA ILE A 26 8.74 4.12 -13.33
C ILE A 26 7.68 3.77 -14.38
N THR A 27 6.53 4.43 -14.33
CA THR A 27 5.54 4.38 -15.41
C THR A 27 5.63 5.71 -16.15
N PRO A 28 6.32 5.76 -17.33
CA PRO A 28 6.61 7.03 -18.02
C PRO A 28 5.38 7.81 -18.48
N ASP A 29 4.29 7.11 -18.78
CA ASP A 29 3.04 7.72 -19.25
C ASP A 29 2.00 7.87 -18.12
N ALA A 30 2.44 7.84 -16.88
CA ALA A 30 1.57 8.08 -15.73
C ALA A 30 1.01 9.50 -15.78
N ASN A 31 -0.29 9.63 -15.57
CA ASN A 31 -0.93 10.94 -15.51
C ASN A 31 -1.08 11.46 -14.07
N LEU A 32 -0.82 10.62 -13.08
CA LEU A 32 -0.75 11.02 -11.68
C LEU A 32 0.58 10.55 -11.10
N GLN A 33 1.21 11.42 -10.33
CA GLN A 33 2.47 11.13 -9.68
C GLN A 33 2.50 11.82 -8.32
N GLN A 34 2.88 11.11 -7.29
CA GLN A 34 2.89 11.66 -5.94
C GLN A 34 4.04 11.08 -5.13
N ARG A 35 4.75 11.97 -4.43
CA ARG A 35 5.78 11.57 -3.48
C ARG A 35 5.18 11.40 -2.10
N GLY A 36 5.60 10.34 -1.40
CA GLY A 36 5.26 10.09 0.00
C GLY A 36 6.51 9.86 0.82
N VAL A 37 6.62 10.52 1.95
CA VAL A 37 7.81 10.48 2.80
C VAL A 37 7.45 10.23 4.24
N ASN A 38 8.19 9.34 4.90
CA ASN A 38 8.14 9.15 6.35
C ASN A 38 9.57 9.31 6.88
N PRO A 39 9.98 10.53 7.27
CA PRO A 39 11.36 10.79 7.67
C PRO A 39 11.82 9.97 8.87
N SER A 40 10.91 9.63 9.78
CA SER A 40 11.24 8.85 10.99
C SER A 40 11.82 7.48 10.67
N CYS A 41 11.42 6.87 9.55
CA CYS A 41 11.89 5.55 9.14
C CYS A 41 12.72 5.59 7.86
N GLY A 42 12.98 6.77 7.29
CA GLY A 42 13.72 6.91 6.05
C GLY A 42 12.94 6.43 4.82
N ASP A 43 11.62 6.34 4.92
CA ASP A 43 10.78 5.94 3.79
C ASP A 43 10.60 7.12 2.85
N ASP A 44 10.86 6.90 1.56
CA ASP A 44 10.73 7.93 0.52
C ASP A 44 10.37 7.25 -0.79
N TYR A 45 9.13 7.42 -1.23
CA TYR A 45 8.59 6.78 -2.43
C TYR A 45 7.94 7.78 -3.36
N ILE A 46 7.95 7.42 -4.64
CA ILE A 46 7.13 8.10 -5.65
C ILE A 46 6.16 7.06 -6.19
N LEU A 47 4.88 7.41 -6.20
CA LEU A 47 3.81 6.58 -6.75
C LEU A 47 3.42 7.12 -8.12
N TYR A 48 3.36 6.23 -9.11
CA TYR A 48 2.97 6.54 -10.48
C TYR A 48 1.66 5.84 -10.79
N ILE A 49 0.68 6.59 -11.29
CA ILE A 49 -0.63 6.02 -11.64
C ILE A 49 -1.00 6.46 -13.04
N LYS A 50 -1.37 5.49 -13.88
CA LYS A 50 -1.95 5.74 -15.18
C LYS A 50 -3.43 5.38 -15.09
N THR A 51 -4.31 6.37 -15.22
CA THR A 51 -5.75 6.15 -15.22
C THR A 51 -6.30 6.28 -16.62
N LYS A 52 -7.34 5.49 -16.90
CA LYS A 52 -8.10 5.57 -18.15
C LYS A 52 -9.56 5.35 -17.80
N LYS A 53 -10.41 6.36 -18.05
CA LYS A 53 -11.86 6.30 -17.75
C LYS A 53 -12.10 5.88 -16.28
N ASP A 54 -11.44 6.55 -15.35
CA ASP A 54 -11.57 6.31 -13.91
C ASP A 54 -11.11 4.93 -13.44
N THR A 55 -10.44 4.17 -14.31
CA THR A 55 -9.83 2.89 -13.98
C THR A 55 -8.31 3.06 -13.83
N ILE A 56 -7.74 2.40 -12.84
CA ILE A 56 -6.29 2.35 -12.64
C ILE A 56 -5.74 1.33 -13.62
N GLU A 57 -5.27 1.81 -14.78
CA GLU A 57 -4.73 0.95 -15.83
C GLU A 57 -3.37 0.40 -15.44
N LYS A 58 -2.52 1.26 -14.89
CA LYS A 58 -1.20 0.91 -14.37
C LYS A 58 -0.93 1.67 -13.08
N ILE A 59 -0.24 1.02 -12.15
CA ILE A 59 0.22 1.64 -10.92
C ILE A 59 1.57 1.03 -10.56
N SER A 60 2.53 1.87 -10.25
CA SER A 60 3.89 1.46 -9.93
C SER A 60 4.52 2.44 -8.94
N PHE A 61 5.67 2.08 -8.41
CA PHE A 61 6.36 2.94 -7.46
C PHE A 61 7.86 2.79 -7.59
N THR A 62 8.58 3.82 -7.16
CA THR A 62 10.02 3.77 -6.97
C THR A 62 10.34 4.37 -5.62
N GLY A 63 11.51 4.05 -5.08
CA GLY A 63 11.96 4.63 -3.84
C GLY A 63 12.59 3.61 -2.91
N THR A 64 12.84 4.06 -1.69
CA THR A 64 13.51 3.27 -0.65
C THR A 64 12.79 3.44 0.67
N GLY A 65 12.92 2.44 1.53
CA GLY A 65 12.33 2.46 2.85
C GLY A 65 12.52 1.15 3.57
N CYS A 66 11.85 1.01 4.69
CA CYS A 66 11.92 -0.21 5.48
C CYS A 66 11.15 -1.36 4.79
N ALA A 67 11.34 -2.57 5.32
CA ALA A 67 10.69 -3.76 4.76
C ALA A 67 9.16 -3.63 4.73
N LEU A 68 8.57 -3.01 5.76
CA LEU A 68 7.11 -2.84 5.85
C LEU A 68 6.58 -1.86 4.82
N SER A 69 7.23 -0.70 4.66
CA SER A 69 6.78 0.30 3.69
C SER A 69 6.91 -0.21 2.27
N LYS A 70 8.00 -0.92 1.97
CA LYS A 70 8.24 -1.48 0.65
C LYS A 70 7.24 -2.59 0.32
N ALA A 71 7.00 -3.49 1.28
CA ALA A 71 6.00 -4.54 1.10
C ALA A 71 4.61 -3.96 0.91
N SER A 72 4.25 -2.93 1.67
CA SER A 72 2.96 -2.27 1.55
C SER A 72 2.79 -1.62 0.18
N ALA A 73 3.83 -0.94 -0.33
CA ALA A 73 3.79 -0.34 -1.67
C ALA A 73 3.60 -1.41 -2.74
N SER A 74 4.33 -2.52 -2.63
CA SER A 74 4.20 -3.65 -3.55
C SER A 74 2.78 -4.23 -3.54
N ILE A 75 2.22 -4.48 -2.36
CA ILE A 75 0.87 -5.02 -2.20
C ILE A 75 -0.18 -4.04 -2.74
N LEU A 76 -0.01 -2.74 -2.49
CA LEU A 76 -0.92 -1.73 -3.03
C LEU A 76 -1.02 -1.84 -4.56
N THR A 77 0.10 -1.94 -5.24
CA THR A 77 0.09 -2.02 -6.70
C THR A 77 -0.61 -3.27 -7.20
N ASP A 78 -0.39 -4.40 -6.52
CA ASP A 78 -1.07 -5.66 -6.84
C ASP A 78 -2.59 -5.57 -6.62
N VAL A 79 -2.99 -4.99 -5.49
CA VAL A 79 -4.41 -4.90 -5.11
C VAL A 79 -5.16 -3.91 -6.00
N LEU A 80 -4.55 -2.78 -6.37
CA LEU A 80 -5.25 -1.69 -7.04
C LEU A 80 -5.17 -1.71 -8.56
N GLU A 81 -4.20 -2.38 -9.17
CA GLU A 81 -4.11 -2.41 -10.62
C GLU A 81 -5.36 -3.03 -11.22
N GLY A 82 -5.94 -2.36 -12.20
CA GLY A 82 -7.18 -2.80 -12.84
C GLY A 82 -8.47 -2.42 -12.10
N LYS A 83 -8.38 -1.86 -10.91
CA LYS A 83 -9.55 -1.42 -10.14
C LYS A 83 -9.93 0.00 -10.53
N SER A 84 -11.18 0.40 -10.23
CA SER A 84 -11.56 1.80 -10.37
C SER A 84 -10.84 2.66 -9.30
N VAL A 85 -10.64 3.93 -9.61
CA VAL A 85 -10.05 4.87 -8.64
C VAL A 85 -10.91 4.95 -7.38
N VAL A 86 -12.24 4.95 -7.53
CA VAL A 86 -13.17 4.98 -6.39
C VAL A 86 -12.97 3.76 -5.48
N THR A 87 -12.86 2.58 -6.08
CA THR A 87 -12.60 1.34 -5.32
C THR A 87 -11.26 1.43 -4.59
N GLY A 88 -10.23 1.95 -5.25
CA GLY A 88 -8.91 2.13 -4.65
C GLY A 88 -8.94 3.08 -3.46
N LYS A 89 -9.66 4.19 -3.58
CA LYS A 89 -9.81 5.16 -2.50
C LYS A 89 -10.51 4.55 -1.29
N LYS A 90 -11.58 3.79 -1.52
CA LYS A 90 -12.28 3.08 -0.44
C LYS A 90 -11.36 2.09 0.26
N GLN A 91 -10.58 1.35 -0.50
CA GLN A 91 -9.64 0.39 0.07
C GLN A 91 -8.57 1.09 0.91
N ALA A 92 -8.04 2.21 0.43
CA ALA A 92 -7.05 2.99 1.17
C ALA A 92 -7.64 3.50 2.50
N GLU A 93 -8.83 4.07 2.46
CA GLU A 93 -9.51 4.56 3.66
C GLU A 93 -9.79 3.42 4.64
N THR A 94 -10.24 2.27 4.15
CA THR A 94 -10.51 1.08 4.95
C THR A 94 -9.25 0.58 5.63
N PHE A 95 -8.16 0.48 4.88
CA PHE A 95 -6.89 0.01 5.43
C PHE A 95 -6.34 0.94 6.51
N ILE A 96 -6.35 2.24 6.24
CA ILE A 96 -5.88 3.24 7.21
C ILE A 96 -6.72 3.19 8.48
N SER A 97 -8.05 3.13 8.37
CA SER A 97 -8.94 3.10 9.53
C SER A 97 -8.88 1.78 10.29
N TYR A 98 -8.49 0.69 9.62
CA TYR A 98 -8.34 -0.62 10.24
C TYR A 98 -7.41 -0.59 11.46
N PHE A 99 -6.36 0.23 11.42
CA PHE A 99 -5.40 0.31 12.53
C PHE A 99 -5.94 1.06 13.75
N THR A 100 -6.99 1.84 13.59
CA THR A 100 -7.60 2.60 14.68
C THR A 100 -8.93 2.03 15.16
N THR A 101 -9.71 1.41 14.26
CA THR A 101 -11.06 0.93 14.56
C THR A 101 -11.17 -0.59 14.65
N ASN A 102 -10.17 -1.33 14.21
CA ASN A 102 -10.19 -2.80 14.11
C ASN A 102 -11.28 -3.36 13.18
N LYS A 103 -11.91 -2.51 12.37
CA LYS A 103 -12.94 -2.96 11.42
C LYS A 103 -12.28 -3.57 10.19
N LYS A 104 -12.57 -4.85 9.95
CA LYS A 104 -12.05 -5.59 8.80
C LYS A 104 -13.02 -5.59 7.62
N SER A 105 -14.24 -5.11 7.82
CA SER A 105 -15.28 -5.11 6.78
C SER A 105 -14.81 -4.31 5.57
N GLY A 106 -14.82 -4.94 4.40
CA GLY A 106 -14.37 -4.32 3.16
C GLY A 106 -12.86 -4.32 2.94
N LEU A 107 -12.08 -4.82 3.91
CA LEU A 107 -10.62 -4.88 3.77
C LEU A 107 -10.24 -6.04 2.84
N ASP A 108 -9.38 -5.74 1.85
CA ASP A 108 -8.83 -6.77 0.98
C ASP A 108 -8.04 -7.79 1.81
N LYS A 109 -8.21 -9.06 1.49
CA LYS A 109 -7.56 -10.16 2.24
C LYS A 109 -6.04 -10.07 2.24
N ASN A 110 -5.44 -9.50 1.20
CA ASN A 110 -3.99 -9.35 1.11
C ASN A 110 -3.44 -8.36 2.13
N LEU A 111 -4.27 -7.47 2.66
CA LEU A 111 -3.87 -6.47 3.65
C LEU A 111 -3.89 -7.01 5.08
N ALA A 112 -4.48 -8.18 5.30
CA ALA A 112 -4.50 -8.82 6.62
C ALA A 112 -3.10 -9.17 7.13
N VAL A 113 -2.10 -9.25 6.23
CA VAL A 113 -0.72 -9.56 6.61
C VAL A 113 -0.11 -8.51 7.55
N PHE A 114 -0.70 -7.32 7.60
CA PHE A 114 -0.21 -6.23 8.47
C PHE A 114 -0.86 -6.23 9.87
N GLU A 115 -1.66 -7.23 10.21
CA GLU A 115 -2.35 -7.27 11.50
C GLU A 115 -1.40 -7.13 12.69
N GLY A 116 -0.25 -7.79 12.65
CA GLY A 116 0.75 -7.73 13.72
C GLY A 116 1.39 -6.36 13.91
N VAL A 117 1.23 -5.48 12.93
CA VAL A 117 1.81 -4.12 12.97
C VAL A 117 1.03 -3.18 13.89
N LYS A 118 -0.23 -3.49 14.17
CA LYS A 118 -1.12 -2.64 14.99
C LYS A 118 -0.55 -2.24 16.34
N LYS A 119 0.24 -3.10 16.94
CA LYS A 119 0.83 -2.88 18.27
C LYS A 119 1.96 -1.85 18.25
N TYR A 120 2.41 -1.44 17.08
CA TYR A 120 3.61 -0.61 16.91
C TYR A 120 3.26 0.63 16.08
N PRO A 121 2.89 1.76 16.72
CA PRO A 121 2.46 2.97 15.99
C PRO A 121 3.46 3.45 14.93
N ALA A 122 4.76 3.37 15.20
CA ALA A 122 5.77 3.78 14.22
C ALA A 122 5.71 2.89 12.96
N ARG A 123 5.44 1.61 13.13
CA ARG A 123 5.33 0.67 12.01
C ARG A 123 4.02 0.84 11.24
N VAL A 124 2.95 1.25 11.92
CA VAL A 124 1.68 1.58 11.28
C VAL A 124 1.90 2.70 10.27
N LYS A 125 2.68 3.72 10.61
CA LYS A 125 3.03 4.81 9.69
C LYS A 125 3.75 4.29 8.45
N CYS A 126 4.67 3.35 8.62
CA CYS A 126 5.37 2.73 7.50
C CYS A 126 4.41 1.95 6.60
N ALA A 127 3.52 1.16 7.19
CA ALA A 127 2.57 0.34 6.44
C ALA A 127 1.53 1.17 5.68
N THR A 128 1.13 2.32 6.24
CA THR A 128 0.07 3.14 5.65
C THR A 128 0.57 4.26 4.74
N LEU A 129 1.87 4.52 4.70
CA LEU A 129 2.45 5.64 3.93
C LEU A 129 2.00 5.63 2.48
N ILE A 130 2.18 4.53 1.77
CA ILE A 130 1.86 4.47 0.35
C ILE A 130 0.36 4.63 0.09
N TRP A 131 -0.48 4.20 1.03
CA TRP A 131 -1.94 4.33 0.94
C TRP A 131 -2.36 5.79 1.12
N HIS A 132 -1.73 6.53 2.04
CA HIS A 132 -1.91 7.99 2.14
C HIS A 132 -1.43 8.69 0.88
N THR A 133 -0.32 8.23 0.31
CA THR A 133 0.24 8.77 -0.92
C THR A 133 -0.75 8.59 -2.08
N PHE A 134 -1.39 7.42 -2.16
CA PHE A 134 -2.43 7.15 -3.15
C PHE A 134 -3.61 8.12 -3.00
N LEU A 135 -4.07 8.35 -1.78
CA LEU A 135 -5.16 9.30 -1.53
C LEU A 135 -4.78 10.72 -1.96
N GLU A 136 -3.56 11.14 -1.66
CA GLU A 136 -3.06 12.45 -2.09
C GLU A 136 -2.97 12.55 -3.61
N ALA A 137 -2.48 11.51 -4.28
CA ALA A 137 -2.36 11.48 -5.73
C ALA A 137 -3.70 11.63 -6.43
N THR A 138 -4.76 11.05 -5.87
CA THR A 138 -6.09 11.03 -6.49
C THR A 138 -7.00 12.16 -6.03
N LYS A 139 -6.61 12.90 -5.00
CA LYS A 139 -7.42 13.95 -4.38
C LYS A 139 -7.80 15.08 -5.33
N LYS A 140 -6.89 15.48 -6.22
CA LYS A 140 -7.08 16.65 -7.10
C LYS A 140 -7.99 16.36 -8.30
N VAL A 141 -8.16 15.10 -8.66
CA VAL A 141 -8.83 14.71 -9.91
C VAL A 141 -10.09 13.86 -9.62
N TYR A 142 -10.11 13.19 -8.52
CA TYR A 142 -11.21 12.28 -8.13
C TYR A 142 -11.72 12.65 -6.72
#